data_14e2d4c0494c7f2afeea3a38a0d60b47
#
_entry.id   14e2d4c0494c7f2afeea3a38a0d60b47
#
_cell.length_a   1.000
_cell.length_b   1.000
_cell.length_c   1.000
_cell.angle_alpha   90.00
_cell.angle_beta   90.00
_cell.angle_gamma   90.00
#
_symmetry.space_group_name_H-M   'P 1'
#
loop_
_entity.id
_entity.type
_entity.pdbx_description
1 polymer ?
#
loop_
_entity_poly.entity_id
_entity_poly.type
_entity_poly.pdbx_seq_one_letter_code
_entity_poly.pdbx_strand_id
1 'polypeptide(L)'
;VSISKKTVFKGSKAIGFIPNGIEEVAVDLGYLPKTGLQREFRLNGFTLVEVDYSSKEALNAVLEQESPYYKLIFQLEGLNTIQYKNNSITLAQGYYNLTYFPKGNYLLKQEGPKVSHYVITFSTTFLEKILTTQDGLALNLLALQSTNQLNCFWKENKPFTTTICTLLNQMKTIPLEGSLKKSFLEAKVIELLLHLLQNNPYKQVAQTTLAKPPQLVPPVMHKVEQYLLYNLHRTITIAELAVFAGINTSKLKSEFKIAFGQTIFKHLTRLRMEKAKYLLKNKETSIALISNQVGYKNPQHFTAAFKRYYGYLPSDIH
;
A
#
# COMPACT_ATOMS: atom_id res chain seq x y z
N VAL A 1 13.78 35.66 -1.55
CA VAL A 1 13.28 34.27 -1.44
C VAL A 1 12.26 34.27 -0.31
N SER A 2 10.97 34.34 -0.68
CA SER A 2 9.82 34.39 0.25
C SER A 2 9.68 33.02 0.93
N ILE A 3 9.88 32.97 2.24
CA ILE A 3 9.56 31.81 3.08
C ILE A 3 8.04 31.75 3.17
N SER A 4 7.41 30.89 2.38
CA SER A 4 5.98 30.59 2.49
C SER A 4 5.68 30.12 3.93
N LYS A 5 4.58 30.57 4.52
CA LYS A 5 4.12 30.26 5.88
C LYS A 5 4.31 28.77 6.18
N LYS A 6 5.24 28.43 7.06
CA LYS A 6 5.37 27.08 7.62
C LYS A 6 4.12 26.80 8.46
N THR A 7 3.24 25.97 7.98
CA THR A 7 2.09 25.54 8.75
C THR A 7 2.53 24.39 9.66
N VAL A 8 2.39 24.56 10.97
CA VAL A 8 2.74 23.56 11.98
C VAL A 8 1.54 22.68 12.23
N PHE A 9 1.73 21.35 12.12
CA PHE A 9 0.70 20.35 12.40
C PHE A 9 1.05 19.61 13.68
N LYS A 10 0.05 19.44 14.54
CA LYS A 10 0.15 18.45 15.61
C LYS A 10 -0.11 17.08 15.02
N GLY A 11 0.87 16.18 15.15
CA GLY A 11 0.71 14.76 14.81
C GLY A 11 -0.44 14.14 15.61
N SER A 12 -0.83 12.92 15.24
CA SER A 12 -1.88 12.17 15.93
C SER A 12 -1.70 12.28 17.43
N LYS A 13 -2.75 12.76 18.14
CA LYS A 13 -2.78 12.74 19.62
C LYS A 13 -2.53 11.31 20.09
N ALA A 14 -2.00 11.17 21.29
CA ALA A 14 -1.82 9.84 21.89
C ALA A 14 -3.06 8.98 21.66
N ILE A 15 -2.87 7.75 21.15
CA ILE A 15 -3.96 6.82 20.88
C ILE A 15 -4.50 6.37 22.24
N GLY A 16 -5.49 7.13 22.75
CA GLY A 16 -6.17 6.86 24.01
C GLY A 16 -7.25 5.79 23.87
N PHE A 17 -7.91 5.47 24.99
CA PHE A 17 -9.07 4.60 24.98
C PHE A 17 -10.23 5.28 24.25
N ILE A 18 -10.84 4.57 23.30
CA ILE A 18 -12.00 5.00 22.52
C ILE A 18 -13.20 4.17 22.97
N PRO A 19 -14.24 4.77 23.56
CA PRO A 19 -15.34 4.02 24.19
C PRO A 19 -16.02 2.99 23.28
N ASN A 20 -16.28 3.36 22.02
CA ASN A 20 -16.87 2.45 21.01
C ASN A 20 -15.82 1.69 20.21
N GLY A 21 -14.53 1.86 20.55
CA GLY A 21 -13.40 1.20 19.91
C GLY A 21 -13.06 1.68 18.52
N ILE A 22 -13.83 2.61 17.93
CA ILE A 22 -13.56 3.29 16.65
C ILE A 22 -14.10 4.72 16.69
N GLU A 23 -13.30 5.66 16.21
CA GLU A 23 -13.68 7.05 15.96
C GLU A 23 -13.29 7.42 14.53
N GLU A 24 -14.26 7.87 13.72
CA GLU A 24 -14.01 8.41 12.40
C GLU A 24 -14.00 9.93 12.47
N VAL A 25 -12.89 10.55 12.08
CA VAL A 25 -12.69 11.99 12.11
C VAL A 25 -12.42 12.47 10.70
N ALA A 26 -13.31 13.33 10.18
CA ALA A 26 -12.97 14.14 9.02
C ALA A 26 -12.05 15.27 9.51
N VAL A 27 -10.78 15.22 9.16
CA VAL A 27 -9.83 16.24 9.59
C VAL A 27 -9.74 17.30 8.50
N ASP A 28 -10.22 18.49 8.80
CA ASP A 28 -9.89 19.68 8.01
C ASP A 28 -8.44 20.05 8.37
N LEU A 29 -7.53 19.62 7.54
CA LEU A 29 -6.15 20.06 7.62
C LEU A 29 -6.05 21.40 6.89
N GLY A 30 -6.34 22.51 7.51
CA GLY A 30 -6.34 23.85 6.90
C GLY A 30 -5.15 24.23 6.01
N TYR A 31 -4.27 23.29 5.73
CA TYR A 31 -3.14 23.36 4.83
C TYR A 31 -3.33 22.59 3.52
N LEU A 32 -4.25 21.61 3.48
CA LEU A 32 -4.57 20.96 2.22
C LEU A 32 -5.32 21.94 1.31
N PRO A 33 -5.09 21.85 0.01
CA PRO A 33 -5.96 22.55 -0.95
C PRO A 33 -7.42 22.24 -0.65
N LYS A 34 -8.31 23.21 -0.85
CA LYS A 34 -9.77 23.06 -0.58
C LYS A 34 -10.42 21.84 -1.24
N THR A 35 -9.75 21.23 -2.21
CA THR A 35 -10.16 20.00 -2.92
C THR A 35 -9.60 18.74 -2.30
N GLY A 36 -8.89 18.82 -1.18
CA GLY A 36 -8.27 17.67 -0.51
C GLY A 36 -9.23 16.92 0.41
N LEU A 37 -9.08 15.60 0.46
CA LEU A 37 -9.76 14.72 1.40
C LEU A 37 -8.72 14.17 2.39
N GLN A 38 -9.03 14.30 3.69
CA GLN A 38 -8.37 13.48 4.71
C GLN A 38 -9.44 12.80 5.55
N ARG A 39 -9.32 11.48 5.67
CA ARG A 39 -10.09 10.67 6.59
C ARG A 39 -9.15 10.01 7.60
N GLU A 40 -9.51 10.07 8.87
CA GLU A 40 -8.78 9.41 9.94
C GLU A 40 -9.72 8.48 10.70
N PHE A 41 -9.32 7.22 10.82
CA PHE A 41 -9.98 6.23 11.68
C PHE A 41 -9.06 5.97 12.86
N ARG A 42 -9.54 6.28 14.06
CA ARG A 42 -8.84 6.00 15.31
C ARG A 42 -9.39 4.73 15.91
N LEU A 43 -8.52 3.76 16.16
CA LEU A 43 -8.83 2.48 16.79
C LEU A 43 -7.93 2.28 18.01
N ASN A 44 -8.29 1.30 18.86
CA ASN A 44 -7.46 0.98 20.00
C ASN A 44 -6.12 0.38 19.57
N GLY A 45 -5.05 1.16 19.68
CA GLY A 45 -3.68 0.74 19.38
C GLY A 45 -3.14 1.19 18.03
N PHE A 46 -3.97 1.64 17.09
CA PHE A 46 -3.51 2.19 15.82
C PHE A 46 -4.47 3.22 15.22
N THR A 47 -3.97 4.04 14.30
CA THR A 47 -4.79 4.94 13.47
C THR A 47 -4.57 4.62 12.00
N LEU A 48 -5.62 4.82 11.20
CA LEU A 48 -5.57 4.80 9.75
C LEU A 48 -5.82 6.21 9.23
N VAL A 49 -4.95 6.72 8.39
CA VAL A 49 -5.10 8.03 7.76
C VAL A 49 -5.04 7.86 6.25
N GLU A 50 -6.06 8.34 5.58
CA GLU A 50 -6.10 8.47 4.13
C GLU A 50 -6.00 9.94 3.76
N VAL A 51 -5.04 10.28 2.90
CA VAL A 51 -4.87 11.63 2.35
C VAL A 51 -4.93 11.53 0.83
N ASP A 52 -5.75 12.37 0.22
CA ASP A 52 -5.86 12.50 -1.24
C ASP A 52 -6.12 13.97 -1.57
N TYR A 53 -5.26 14.58 -2.35
CA TYR A 53 -5.44 15.95 -2.82
C TYR A 53 -4.69 16.22 -4.12
N SER A 54 -5.14 17.26 -4.84
CA SER A 54 -4.45 17.78 -6.01
C SER A 54 -3.86 19.16 -5.70
N SER A 55 -2.62 19.40 -6.11
CA SER A 55 -1.94 20.68 -5.92
C SER A 55 -1.05 20.99 -7.13
N LYS A 56 -0.96 22.28 -7.47
CA LYS A 56 -0.01 22.77 -8.48
C LYS A 56 1.39 22.99 -7.91
N GLU A 57 1.50 23.11 -6.59
CA GLU A 57 2.74 23.40 -5.90
C GLU A 57 3.07 22.30 -4.89
N ALA A 58 4.35 22.14 -4.59
CA ALA A 58 4.80 21.25 -3.54
C ALA A 58 4.29 21.73 -2.17
N LEU A 59 3.72 20.83 -1.40
CA LEU A 59 3.33 21.11 -0.03
C LEU A 59 4.55 20.97 0.89
N ASN A 60 4.83 22.01 1.66
CA ASN A 60 5.84 21.99 2.71
C ASN A 60 5.20 22.26 4.07
N ALA A 61 5.38 21.32 4.99
CA ALA A 61 4.73 21.36 6.30
C ALA A 61 5.68 20.94 7.42
N VAL A 62 5.39 21.37 8.64
CA VAL A 62 6.04 20.88 9.85
C VAL A 62 5.06 19.97 10.58
N LEU A 63 5.45 18.73 10.78
CA LEU A 63 4.69 17.75 11.56
C LEU A 63 5.32 17.64 12.95
N GLU A 64 4.58 18.00 14.00
CA GLU A 64 4.97 17.81 15.39
C GLU A 64 4.49 16.45 15.89
N GLN A 65 5.41 15.62 16.38
CA GLN A 65 5.12 14.29 16.93
C GLN A 65 5.40 14.29 18.43
N GLU A 66 4.34 14.17 19.24
CA GLU A 66 4.44 14.27 20.72
C GLU A 66 4.96 12.98 21.36
N SER A 67 4.77 11.82 20.74
CA SER A 67 5.16 10.51 21.22
C SER A 67 5.78 9.68 20.12
N PRO A 68 6.63 8.69 20.42
CA PRO A 68 7.19 7.81 19.40
C PRO A 68 6.14 6.84 18.86
N TYR A 69 6.17 6.59 17.54
CA TYR A 69 5.28 5.67 16.84
C TYR A 69 5.99 4.95 15.70
N TYR A 70 5.40 3.83 15.29
CA TYR A 70 5.70 3.20 14.02
C TYR A 70 4.65 3.61 12.98
N LYS A 71 5.09 4.03 11.81
CA LYS A 71 4.19 4.39 10.70
C LYS A 71 4.50 3.51 9.50
N LEU A 72 3.49 2.78 9.07
CA LEU A 72 3.48 2.07 7.80
C LEU A 72 2.87 3.00 6.75
N ILE A 73 3.69 3.50 5.85
CA ILE A 73 3.32 4.54 4.88
C ILE A 73 3.27 3.93 3.49
N PHE A 74 2.13 4.03 2.83
CA PHE A 74 1.88 3.61 1.46
C PHE A 74 1.70 4.84 0.57
N GLN A 75 2.64 5.12 -0.32
CA GLN A 75 2.55 6.24 -1.25
C GLN A 75 1.82 5.80 -2.52
N LEU A 76 0.54 6.21 -2.67
CA LEU A 76 -0.32 5.80 -3.77
C LEU A 76 -0.06 6.64 -5.02
N GLU A 77 0.07 7.97 -4.86
CA GLU A 77 0.37 8.92 -5.93
C GLU A 77 1.28 10.04 -5.40
N GLY A 78 2.17 10.56 -6.25
CA GLY A 78 3.11 11.63 -5.91
C GLY A 78 4.36 11.14 -5.16
N LEU A 79 5.08 12.09 -4.58
CA LEU A 79 6.32 11.88 -3.84
C LEU A 79 6.19 12.48 -2.43
N ASN A 80 6.61 11.75 -1.43
CA ASN A 80 6.57 12.17 -0.04
C ASN A 80 7.99 12.08 0.57
N THR A 81 8.55 13.22 0.98
CA THR A 81 9.83 13.31 1.66
C THR A 81 9.63 13.79 3.08
N ILE A 82 10.16 13.03 4.04
CA ILE A 82 10.06 13.29 5.47
C ILE A 82 11.48 13.46 5.99
N GLN A 83 11.78 14.60 6.58
CA GLN A 83 13.09 14.91 7.14
C GLN A 83 13.00 15.10 8.65
N TYR A 84 13.93 14.50 9.37
CA TYR A 84 14.10 14.64 10.81
C TYR A 84 15.59 14.78 11.13
N LYS A 85 15.99 15.94 11.66
CA LYS A 85 17.43 16.25 11.88
C LYS A 85 18.23 16.04 10.60
N ASN A 86 19.21 15.15 10.62
CA ASN A 86 20.08 14.82 9.49
C ASN A 86 19.58 13.63 8.66
N ASN A 87 18.46 12.99 9.08
CA ASN A 87 17.89 11.82 8.39
C ASN A 87 16.72 12.24 7.50
N SER A 88 16.63 11.63 6.34
CA SER A 88 15.56 11.86 5.38
C SER A 88 15.07 10.54 4.80
N ILE A 89 13.77 10.41 4.64
CA ILE A 89 13.11 9.27 4.01
C ILE A 89 12.27 9.81 2.86
N THR A 90 12.43 9.23 1.68
CA THR A 90 11.65 9.59 0.50
C THR A 90 10.88 8.36 0.02
N LEU A 91 9.56 8.49 -0.10
CA LEU A 91 8.64 7.48 -0.59
C LEU A 91 8.06 7.94 -1.94
N ALA A 92 8.37 7.19 -2.98
CA ALA A 92 7.82 7.42 -4.30
C ALA A 92 6.50 6.65 -4.49
N GLN A 93 5.73 7.07 -5.49
CA GLN A 93 4.50 6.40 -5.89
C GLN A 93 4.71 4.88 -6.08
N GLY A 94 3.81 4.09 -5.50
CA GLY A 94 3.84 2.64 -5.59
C GLY A 94 4.76 1.95 -4.58
N TYR A 95 5.31 2.69 -3.63
CA TYR A 95 6.21 2.17 -2.61
C TYR A 95 5.67 2.38 -1.20
N TYR A 96 6.12 1.51 -0.29
CA TYR A 96 5.83 1.60 1.14
C TYR A 96 7.07 1.31 1.98
N ASN A 97 7.03 1.78 3.23
CA ASN A 97 7.98 1.38 4.27
C ASN A 97 7.32 1.44 5.65
N LEU A 98 7.80 0.61 6.57
CA LEU A 98 7.50 0.71 7.98
C LEU A 98 8.62 1.51 8.64
N THR A 99 8.29 2.61 9.27
CA THR A 99 9.25 3.60 9.76
C THR A 99 9.00 3.91 11.22
N TYR A 100 10.06 3.95 12.01
CA TYR A 100 10.02 4.44 13.38
C TYR A 100 10.17 5.96 13.39
N PHE A 101 9.23 6.64 14.04
CA PHE A 101 9.20 8.08 14.24
C PHE A 101 9.43 8.38 15.72
N PRO A 102 10.61 8.87 16.14
CA PRO A 102 10.82 9.38 17.48
C PRO A 102 9.98 10.63 17.76
N LYS A 103 9.89 11.04 19.02
CA LYS A 103 9.30 12.34 19.39
C LYS A 103 10.10 13.47 18.77
N GLY A 104 9.43 14.47 18.18
CA GLY A 104 10.06 15.68 17.62
C GLY A 104 9.33 16.29 16.45
N ASN A 105 10.00 17.23 15.78
CA ASN A 105 9.47 17.97 14.65
C ASN A 105 10.07 17.47 13.34
N TYR A 106 9.21 17.25 12.35
CA TYR A 106 9.57 16.73 11.03
C TYR A 106 9.24 17.75 9.95
N LEU A 107 10.10 17.88 8.97
CA LEU A 107 9.79 18.60 7.75
C LEU A 107 9.18 17.59 6.75
N LEU A 108 7.97 17.90 6.32
CA LEU A 108 7.25 17.12 5.33
C LEU A 108 7.25 17.90 4.02
N LYS A 109 7.68 17.25 2.93
CA LYS A 109 7.57 17.76 1.57
C LYS A 109 6.80 16.77 0.72
N GLN A 110 5.72 17.23 0.10
CA GLN A 110 4.89 16.41 -0.78
C GLN A 110 4.83 17.04 -2.16
N GLU A 111 5.11 16.26 -3.20
CA GLU A 111 5.32 16.74 -4.57
C GLU A 111 4.52 15.89 -5.57
N GLY A 112 3.98 16.55 -6.57
CA GLY A 112 3.21 15.95 -7.65
C GLY A 112 1.88 16.66 -7.91
N PRO A 113 1.31 16.54 -9.10
CA PRO A 113 0.01 17.15 -9.44
C PRO A 113 -1.14 16.55 -8.63
N LYS A 114 -0.97 15.31 -8.19
CA LYS A 114 -1.83 14.63 -7.23
C LYS A 114 -0.96 13.91 -6.20
N VAL A 115 -1.34 14.03 -4.95
CA VAL A 115 -0.69 13.34 -3.82
C VAL A 115 -1.75 12.51 -3.11
N SER A 116 -1.49 11.22 -3.04
CA SER A 116 -2.36 10.27 -2.34
C SER A 116 -1.51 9.29 -1.55
N HIS A 117 -1.80 9.15 -0.27
CA HIS A 117 -1.11 8.17 0.56
C HIS A 117 -2.04 7.62 1.66
N TYR A 118 -1.69 6.43 2.12
CA TYR A 118 -2.36 5.74 3.20
C TYR A 118 -1.34 5.48 4.31
N VAL A 119 -1.66 5.89 5.54
CA VAL A 119 -0.75 5.75 6.68
C VAL A 119 -1.44 4.97 7.78
N ILE A 120 -0.77 3.93 8.27
CA ILE A 120 -1.17 3.21 9.47
C ILE A 120 -0.15 3.53 10.55
N THR A 121 -0.59 4.19 11.61
CA THR A 121 0.25 4.53 12.75
C THR A 121 -0.03 3.57 13.90
N PHE A 122 0.98 2.89 14.38
CA PHE A 122 0.89 1.92 15.47
C PHE A 122 1.50 2.46 16.75
N SER A 123 0.82 2.27 17.89
CA SER A 123 1.48 2.41 19.17
C SER A 123 2.49 1.28 19.39
N THR A 124 3.55 1.55 20.15
CA THR A 124 4.54 0.53 20.51
C THR A 124 3.88 -0.67 21.19
N THR A 125 2.96 -0.40 22.12
CA THR A 125 2.20 -1.42 22.87
C THR A 125 1.30 -2.30 21.98
N PHE A 126 0.79 -1.77 20.87
CA PHE A 126 0.00 -2.58 19.93
C PHE A 126 0.88 -3.57 19.19
N LEU A 127 2.03 -3.13 18.69
CA LEU A 127 2.97 -4.00 18.00
C LEU A 127 3.55 -5.08 18.94
N GLU A 128 3.86 -4.73 20.19
CA GLU A 128 4.32 -5.68 21.20
C GLU A 128 3.30 -6.80 21.51
N LYS A 129 2.00 -6.50 21.41
CA LYS A 129 0.94 -7.52 21.60
C LYS A 129 0.84 -8.48 20.41
N ILE A 130 1.09 -8.00 19.19
CA ILE A 130 0.99 -8.82 17.97
C ILE A 130 2.27 -9.63 17.73
N LEU A 131 3.42 -9.07 18.11
CA LEU A 131 4.74 -9.64 17.86
C LEU A 131 5.29 -10.20 19.17
N THR A 132 5.51 -11.49 19.20
CA THR A 132 6.16 -12.13 20.35
C THR A 132 7.66 -11.86 20.33
N THR A 133 8.28 -11.74 21.50
CA THR A 133 9.74 -11.48 21.64
C THR A 133 10.63 -12.58 21.06
N GLN A 134 10.08 -13.74 20.70
CA GLN A 134 10.79 -14.83 20.05
C GLN A 134 10.88 -14.65 18.52
N ASP A 135 10.07 -13.75 17.93
CA ASP A 135 10.16 -13.44 16.54
C ASP A 135 11.30 -12.43 16.30
N GLY A 136 12.28 -12.78 15.48
CA GLY A 136 13.38 -11.90 15.08
C GLY A 136 12.94 -10.52 14.55
N LEU A 137 11.66 -10.40 14.24
CA LEU A 137 10.98 -9.18 13.85
C LEU A 137 10.78 -8.20 15.01
N ALA A 138 10.34 -8.69 16.19
CA ALA A 138 10.18 -7.86 17.37
C ALA A 138 11.53 -7.26 17.79
N LEU A 139 12.60 -8.06 17.72
CA LEU A 139 13.96 -7.59 18.01
C LEU A 139 14.41 -6.49 17.05
N ASN A 140 14.09 -6.61 15.75
CA ASN A 140 14.43 -5.58 14.77
C ASN A 140 13.64 -4.27 15.00
N LEU A 141 12.39 -4.34 15.41
CA LEU A 141 11.59 -3.14 15.74
C LEU A 141 12.12 -2.47 17.02
N LEU A 142 12.47 -3.25 18.05
CA LEU A 142 13.09 -2.72 19.25
C LEU A 142 14.47 -2.09 18.96
N ALA A 143 15.24 -2.67 18.04
CA ALA A 143 16.51 -2.08 17.59
C ALA A 143 16.31 -0.74 16.90
N LEU A 144 15.27 -0.55 16.09
CA LEU A 144 14.93 0.75 15.51
C LEU A 144 14.58 1.78 16.59
N GLN A 145 13.81 1.38 17.61
CA GLN A 145 13.42 2.25 18.70
C GLN A 145 14.63 2.71 19.54
N SER A 146 15.60 1.83 19.77
CA SER A 146 16.78 2.14 20.59
C SER A 146 17.67 3.24 19.99
N THR A 147 17.63 3.44 18.66
CA THR A 147 18.41 4.49 17.98
C THR A 147 17.87 5.89 18.26
N ASN A 148 16.60 6.04 18.66
CA ASN A 148 15.89 7.31 18.78
C ASN A 148 16.06 8.24 17.56
N GLN A 149 16.10 7.63 16.36
CA GLN A 149 16.26 8.32 15.08
C GLN A 149 15.14 7.89 14.11
N LEU A 150 14.89 8.74 13.12
CA LEU A 150 13.99 8.38 12.01
C LEU A 150 14.66 7.28 11.19
N ASN A 151 14.13 6.08 11.28
CA ASN A 151 14.68 4.91 10.60
C ASN A 151 13.61 4.02 9.99
N CYS A 152 13.92 3.51 8.81
CA CYS A 152 13.07 2.55 8.11
C CYS A 152 13.36 1.11 8.56
N PHE A 153 12.30 0.30 8.66
CA PHE A 153 12.43 -1.13 8.95
C PHE A 153 13.10 -1.88 7.79
N TRP A 154 12.69 -1.60 6.55
CA TRP A 154 13.39 -2.09 5.37
C TRP A 154 14.38 -1.02 4.90
N LYS A 155 15.63 -1.42 4.70
CA LYS A 155 16.69 -0.55 4.20
C LYS A 155 16.29 0.17 2.89
N GLU A 156 15.54 -0.53 2.04
CA GLU A 156 14.98 0.00 0.81
C GLU A 156 13.45 -0.04 0.86
N ASN A 157 12.80 0.99 0.30
CA ASN A 157 11.35 1.00 0.16
C ASN A 157 10.88 -0.20 -0.64
N LYS A 158 9.77 -0.81 -0.21
CA LYS A 158 9.20 -1.99 -0.86
C LYS A 158 8.10 -1.58 -1.83
N PRO A 159 8.04 -2.20 -3.00
CA PRO A 159 6.97 -1.93 -3.96
C PRO A 159 5.66 -2.57 -3.51
N PHE A 160 4.53 -2.01 -3.97
CA PHE A 160 3.22 -2.62 -3.77
C PHE A 160 3.14 -3.96 -4.50
N THR A 161 2.50 -4.93 -3.84
CA THR A 161 2.06 -6.18 -4.46
C THR A 161 0.55 -6.11 -4.72
N THR A 162 0.05 -7.04 -5.55
CA THR A 162 -1.40 -7.19 -5.78
C THR A 162 -2.17 -7.37 -4.48
N THR A 163 -1.63 -8.16 -3.55
CA THR A 163 -2.24 -8.40 -2.24
C THR A 163 -2.34 -7.11 -1.44
N ILE A 164 -1.28 -6.30 -1.39
CA ILE A 164 -1.28 -5.00 -0.70
C ILE A 164 -2.34 -4.08 -1.31
N CYS A 165 -2.38 -3.94 -2.64
CA CYS A 165 -3.38 -3.11 -3.32
C CYS A 165 -4.81 -3.57 -3.00
N THR A 166 -5.06 -4.88 -2.96
CA THR A 166 -6.36 -5.45 -2.63
C THR A 166 -6.75 -5.13 -1.19
N LEU A 167 -5.84 -5.31 -0.23
CA LEU A 167 -6.10 -5.03 1.19
C LEU A 167 -6.35 -3.54 1.43
N LEU A 168 -5.55 -2.66 0.84
CA LEU A 168 -5.76 -1.21 0.92
C LEU A 168 -7.12 -0.81 0.34
N ASN A 169 -7.49 -1.34 -0.82
CA ASN A 169 -8.78 -1.05 -1.44
C ASN A 169 -9.95 -1.55 -0.57
N GLN A 170 -9.85 -2.74 0.03
CA GLN A 170 -10.86 -3.26 0.94
C GLN A 170 -11.04 -2.35 2.17
N MET A 171 -9.95 -1.81 2.73
CA MET A 171 -10.02 -0.86 3.85
C MET A 171 -10.61 0.50 3.46
N LYS A 172 -10.46 0.93 2.20
CA LYS A 172 -11.03 2.18 1.69
C LYS A 172 -12.53 2.11 1.42
N THR A 173 -13.02 0.96 0.94
CA THR A 173 -14.40 0.79 0.42
C THR A 173 -15.29 -0.01 1.35
N ILE A 174 -15.13 0.14 2.66
CA ILE A 174 -15.88 -0.65 3.66
C ILE A 174 -17.34 -0.19 3.70
N PRO A 175 -18.31 -1.07 3.41
CA PRO A 175 -19.73 -0.75 3.52
C PRO A 175 -20.30 -1.01 4.93
N LEU A 176 -19.44 -1.14 5.95
CA LEU A 176 -19.82 -1.46 7.33
C LEU A 176 -19.76 -0.23 8.23
N GLU A 177 -20.51 -0.24 9.32
CA GLU A 177 -20.52 0.83 10.32
C GLU A 177 -20.29 0.29 11.74
N GLY A 178 -19.99 1.19 12.68
CA GLY A 178 -19.88 0.88 14.11
C GLY A 178 -18.86 -0.22 14.42
N SER A 179 -19.25 -1.16 15.28
CA SER A 179 -18.39 -2.24 15.78
C SER A 179 -17.96 -3.23 14.69
N LEU A 180 -18.79 -3.45 13.66
CA LEU A 180 -18.45 -4.31 12.53
C LEU A 180 -17.34 -3.68 11.68
N LYS A 181 -17.41 -2.37 11.42
CA LYS A 181 -16.36 -1.62 10.72
C LYS A 181 -15.03 -1.70 11.49
N LYS A 182 -15.09 -1.52 12.82
CA LYS A 182 -13.93 -1.68 13.69
C LYS A 182 -13.27 -3.04 13.53
N SER A 183 -14.04 -4.12 13.76
CA SER A 183 -13.50 -5.49 13.70
C SER A 183 -12.94 -5.84 12.33
N PHE A 184 -13.58 -5.35 11.27
CA PHE A 184 -13.09 -5.52 9.90
C PHE A 184 -11.74 -4.81 9.69
N LEU A 185 -11.62 -3.55 10.11
CA LEU A 185 -10.35 -2.79 10.00
C LEU A 185 -9.24 -3.43 10.81
N GLU A 186 -9.51 -3.86 12.03
CA GLU A 186 -8.53 -4.56 12.88
C GLU A 186 -8.04 -5.84 12.20
N ALA A 187 -8.95 -6.66 11.68
CA ALA A 187 -8.59 -7.89 10.97
C ALA A 187 -7.76 -7.60 9.71
N LYS A 188 -8.12 -6.58 8.93
CA LYS A 188 -7.40 -6.23 7.70
C LYS A 188 -6.01 -5.63 7.97
N VAL A 189 -5.84 -4.88 9.04
CA VAL A 189 -4.53 -4.36 9.45
C VAL A 189 -3.62 -5.50 9.94
N ILE A 190 -4.16 -6.47 10.70
CA ILE A 190 -3.41 -7.65 11.12
C ILE A 190 -3.02 -8.51 9.90
N GLU A 191 -3.96 -8.77 8.97
CA GLU A 191 -3.70 -9.51 7.73
C GLU A 191 -2.59 -8.84 6.91
N LEU A 192 -2.65 -7.51 6.78
CA LEU A 192 -1.64 -6.72 6.09
C LEU A 192 -0.28 -6.84 6.76
N LEU A 193 -0.20 -6.64 8.07
CA LEU A 193 1.05 -6.80 8.84
C LEU A 193 1.64 -8.19 8.66
N LEU A 194 0.86 -9.25 8.82
CA LEU A 194 1.33 -10.62 8.64
C LEU A 194 1.87 -10.85 7.23
N HIS A 195 1.16 -10.34 6.19
CA HIS A 195 1.61 -10.44 4.81
C HIS A 195 2.95 -9.73 4.58
N LEU A 196 3.12 -8.52 5.12
CA LEU A 196 4.35 -7.74 4.98
C LEU A 196 5.53 -8.38 5.71
N LEU A 197 5.27 -9.01 6.85
CA LEU A 197 6.28 -9.55 7.74
C LEU A 197 6.68 -11.00 7.38
N GLN A 198 5.78 -11.78 6.80
CA GLN A 198 6.10 -13.13 6.28
C GLN A 198 7.06 -13.08 5.07
N ASN A 199 6.94 -12.07 4.24
CA ASN A 199 7.81 -11.84 3.08
C ASN A 199 9.12 -11.13 3.44
N ASN A 200 9.52 -11.15 4.71
CA ASN A 200 10.75 -10.52 5.16
C ASN A 200 11.96 -11.40 4.77
N PRO A 201 12.92 -10.90 3.97
CA PRO A 201 14.10 -11.64 3.56
C PRO A 201 14.99 -12.09 4.74
N TYR A 202 14.84 -11.49 5.93
CA TYR A 202 15.58 -11.89 7.13
C TYR A 202 15.15 -13.25 7.72
N LYS A 203 13.96 -13.79 7.38
CA LYS A 203 13.59 -15.17 7.75
C LYS A 203 14.31 -16.24 6.92
N GLN A 204 14.85 -15.88 5.75
CA GLN A 204 15.54 -16.84 4.84
C GLN A 204 17.02 -17.04 5.16
N VAL A 205 17.64 -16.24 6.02
CA VAL A 205 19.05 -16.36 6.38
C VAL A 205 19.34 -17.58 7.28
N ALA A 206 18.30 -18.16 7.93
CA ALA A 206 18.49 -19.32 8.80
C ALA A 206 18.36 -20.69 8.08
N GLN A 207 18.00 -20.76 6.80
CA GLN A 207 17.72 -22.04 6.15
C GLN A 207 18.14 -22.20 4.67
N THR A 208 19.03 -21.39 4.09
CA THR A 208 19.57 -21.76 2.78
C THR A 208 20.94 -21.14 2.52
N THR A 209 21.97 -21.94 2.71
CA THR A 209 23.20 -21.88 1.91
C THR A 209 22.82 -22.15 0.44
N LEU A 210 23.25 -21.25 -0.46
CA LEU A 210 23.22 -21.40 -1.93
C LEU A 210 21.87 -21.14 -2.64
N ALA A 211 21.42 -19.88 -2.67
CA ALA A 211 20.58 -19.39 -3.77
C ALA A 211 21.01 -17.96 -4.14
N LYS A 212 21.08 -17.69 -5.45
CA LYS A 212 21.37 -16.36 -6.01
C LYS A 212 20.49 -15.28 -5.36
N PRO A 213 21.01 -14.07 -5.10
CA PRO A 213 20.21 -12.98 -4.54
C PRO A 213 18.99 -12.73 -5.44
N PRO A 214 17.78 -12.45 -4.86
CA PRO A 214 16.62 -12.12 -5.67
C PRO A 214 16.96 -10.88 -6.50
N GLN A 215 16.81 -10.99 -7.83
CA GLN A 215 16.97 -9.85 -8.72
C GLN A 215 15.96 -8.78 -8.33
N LEU A 216 16.44 -7.60 -7.96
CA LEU A 216 15.60 -6.44 -7.69
C LEU A 216 14.72 -6.17 -8.92
N VAL A 217 13.42 -6.21 -8.73
CA VAL A 217 12.47 -5.80 -9.78
C VAL A 217 12.67 -4.30 -10.04
N PRO A 218 13.02 -3.88 -11.24
CA PRO A 218 13.21 -2.46 -11.54
C PRO A 218 11.94 -1.66 -11.21
N PRO A 219 12.05 -0.45 -10.64
CA PRO A 219 10.90 0.40 -10.30
C PRO A 219 9.92 0.60 -11.45
N VAL A 220 10.44 0.66 -12.68
CA VAL A 220 9.63 0.81 -13.89
C VAL A 220 8.75 -0.42 -14.15
N MET A 221 9.19 -1.62 -13.78
CA MET A 221 8.39 -2.84 -13.94
C MET A 221 7.22 -2.90 -12.94
N HIS A 222 7.41 -2.38 -11.73
CA HIS A 222 6.30 -2.19 -10.78
C HIS A 222 5.27 -1.17 -11.26
N LYS A 223 5.71 -0.07 -11.87
CA LYS A 223 4.78 0.89 -12.52
C LYS A 223 3.96 0.20 -13.61
N VAL A 224 4.58 -0.66 -14.41
CA VAL A 224 3.87 -1.43 -15.45
C VAL A 224 2.86 -2.39 -14.83
N GLU A 225 3.23 -3.11 -13.77
CA GLU A 225 2.30 -4.00 -13.04
C GLU A 225 1.10 -3.22 -12.47
N GLN A 226 1.34 -2.08 -11.84
CA GLN A 226 0.26 -1.20 -11.36
C GLN A 226 -0.64 -0.72 -12.49
N TYR A 227 -0.05 -0.33 -13.62
CA TYR A 227 -0.83 0.06 -14.80
C TYR A 227 -1.76 -1.06 -15.27
N LEU A 228 -1.28 -2.31 -15.26
CA LEU A 228 -2.08 -3.49 -15.58
C LEU A 228 -3.24 -3.64 -14.57
N LEU A 229 -2.98 -3.51 -13.27
CA LEU A 229 -3.98 -3.63 -12.20
C LEU A 229 -5.11 -2.62 -12.31
N TYR A 230 -4.79 -1.36 -12.61
CA TYR A 230 -5.80 -0.30 -12.76
C TYR A 230 -6.60 -0.40 -14.07
N ASN A 231 -6.06 -1.09 -15.08
CA ASN A 231 -6.64 -1.15 -16.42
C ASN A 231 -7.11 -2.56 -16.82
N LEU A 232 -7.43 -3.45 -15.86
CA LEU A 232 -7.87 -4.82 -16.15
C LEU A 232 -9.07 -4.91 -17.08
N HIS A 233 -9.97 -3.92 -17.02
CA HIS A 233 -11.23 -3.85 -17.74
C HIS A 233 -11.09 -3.60 -19.25
N ARG A 234 -9.92 -3.14 -19.72
CA ARG A 234 -9.71 -2.78 -21.11
C ARG A 234 -8.61 -3.59 -21.80
N THR A 235 -8.58 -3.51 -23.12
CA THR A 235 -7.49 -4.10 -23.91
C THR A 235 -6.22 -3.26 -23.74
N ILE A 236 -5.12 -3.91 -23.39
CA ILE A 236 -3.81 -3.29 -23.18
C ILE A 236 -2.85 -3.87 -24.22
N THR A 237 -2.04 -3.01 -24.84
CA THR A 237 -1.03 -3.42 -25.81
C THR A 237 0.38 -3.29 -25.25
N ILE A 238 1.31 -4.08 -25.78
CA ILE A 238 2.74 -4.00 -25.39
C ILE A 238 3.34 -2.64 -25.78
N ALA A 239 2.91 -2.08 -26.90
CA ALA A 239 3.37 -0.76 -27.35
C ALA A 239 2.95 0.35 -26.37
N GLU A 240 1.71 0.32 -25.92
CA GLU A 240 1.20 1.24 -24.90
C GLU A 240 1.99 1.15 -23.58
N LEU A 241 2.24 -0.07 -23.11
CA LEU A 241 3.03 -0.29 -21.89
C LEU A 241 4.49 0.14 -22.05
N ALA A 242 5.07 -0.01 -23.24
CA ALA A 242 6.43 0.42 -23.53
C ALA A 242 6.55 1.96 -23.51
N VAL A 243 5.58 2.65 -24.09
CA VAL A 243 5.48 4.12 -24.02
C VAL A 243 5.32 4.58 -22.56
N PHE A 244 4.39 3.97 -21.81
CA PHE A 244 4.17 4.26 -20.41
C PHE A 244 5.42 4.05 -19.54
N ALA A 245 6.18 2.98 -19.83
CA ALA A 245 7.41 2.64 -19.13
C ALA A 245 8.64 3.46 -19.57
N GLY A 246 8.55 4.22 -20.68
CA GLY A 246 9.67 4.95 -21.26
C GLY A 246 10.79 4.06 -21.80
N ILE A 247 10.48 2.84 -22.25
CA ILE A 247 11.44 1.86 -22.77
C ILE A 247 10.87 1.18 -24.04
N ASN A 248 11.74 0.54 -24.82
CA ASN A 248 11.28 -0.20 -26.00
C ASN A 248 10.58 -1.52 -25.63
N THR A 249 9.78 -2.05 -26.57
CA THR A 249 8.94 -3.24 -26.35
C THR A 249 9.74 -4.51 -26.07
N SER A 250 10.94 -4.66 -26.64
CA SER A 250 11.81 -5.82 -26.43
C SER A 250 12.37 -5.81 -24.99
N LYS A 251 12.87 -4.66 -24.56
CA LYS A 251 13.38 -4.45 -23.19
C LYS A 251 12.25 -4.64 -22.17
N LEU A 252 11.08 -4.09 -22.42
CA LEU A 252 9.90 -4.27 -21.56
C LEU A 252 9.56 -5.75 -21.36
N LYS A 253 9.45 -6.53 -22.44
CA LYS A 253 9.13 -7.97 -22.37
C LYS A 253 10.17 -8.76 -21.59
N SER A 254 11.47 -8.49 -21.86
CA SER A 254 12.57 -9.16 -21.18
C SER A 254 12.63 -8.84 -19.71
N GLU A 255 12.64 -7.57 -19.34
CA GLU A 255 12.71 -7.10 -17.94
C GLU A 255 11.48 -7.52 -17.15
N PHE A 256 10.28 -7.46 -17.75
CA PHE A 256 9.07 -7.92 -17.09
C PHE A 256 9.10 -9.43 -16.80
N LYS A 257 9.58 -10.24 -17.76
CA LYS A 257 9.73 -11.68 -17.56
C LYS A 257 10.76 -12.00 -16.48
N ILE A 258 11.86 -11.26 -16.42
CA ILE A 258 12.88 -11.40 -15.37
C ILE A 258 12.27 -11.01 -14.01
N ALA A 259 11.56 -9.89 -13.95
CA ALA A 259 10.99 -9.33 -12.72
C ALA A 259 9.88 -10.20 -12.10
N PHE A 260 8.98 -10.72 -12.93
CA PHE A 260 7.77 -11.43 -12.47
C PHE A 260 7.73 -12.93 -12.83
N GLY A 261 8.80 -13.47 -13.43
CA GLY A 261 8.90 -14.89 -13.79
C GLY A 261 7.98 -15.33 -14.94
N GLN A 262 7.20 -14.42 -15.54
CA GLN A 262 6.22 -14.73 -16.57
C GLN A 262 6.02 -13.57 -17.54
N THR A 263 5.39 -13.85 -18.70
CA THR A 263 5.12 -12.81 -19.69
C THR A 263 4.03 -11.86 -19.21
N ILE A 264 4.02 -10.62 -19.73
CA ILE A 264 3.04 -9.57 -19.39
C ILE A 264 1.61 -10.07 -19.56
N PHE A 265 1.27 -10.74 -20.67
CA PHE A 265 -0.09 -11.22 -20.90
C PHE A 265 -0.46 -12.40 -20.00
N LYS A 266 0.48 -13.28 -19.64
CA LYS A 266 0.23 -14.34 -18.66
C LYS A 266 -0.04 -13.74 -17.29
N HIS A 267 0.72 -12.72 -16.93
CA HIS A 267 0.53 -11.96 -15.68
C HIS A 267 -0.82 -11.22 -15.66
N LEU A 268 -1.18 -10.52 -16.74
CA LEU A 268 -2.48 -9.87 -16.90
C LEU A 268 -3.65 -10.85 -16.80
N THR A 269 -3.51 -12.02 -17.42
CA THR A 269 -4.53 -13.09 -17.31
C THR A 269 -4.69 -13.54 -15.87
N ARG A 270 -3.59 -13.75 -15.14
CA ARG A 270 -3.62 -14.09 -13.71
C ARG A 270 -4.39 -13.04 -12.91
N LEU A 271 -4.04 -11.77 -13.06
CA LEU A 271 -4.70 -10.66 -12.36
C LEU A 271 -6.21 -10.58 -12.65
N ARG A 272 -6.60 -10.78 -13.91
CA ARG A 272 -8.01 -10.83 -14.33
C ARG A 272 -8.75 -12.00 -13.68
N MET A 273 -8.15 -13.18 -13.62
CA MET A 273 -8.75 -14.38 -13.03
C MET A 273 -8.89 -14.25 -11.51
N GLU A 274 -7.89 -13.69 -10.84
CA GLU A 274 -7.93 -13.41 -9.40
C GLU A 274 -9.04 -12.41 -9.06
N LYS A 275 -9.13 -11.31 -9.81
CA LYS A 275 -10.21 -10.32 -9.69
C LYS A 275 -11.58 -10.94 -9.93
N ALA A 276 -11.72 -11.75 -10.98
CA ALA A 276 -12.98 -12.42 -11.31
C ALA A 276 -13.40 -13.37 -10.19
N LYS A 277 -12.48 -14.19 -9.67
CA LYS A 277 -12.75 -15.09 -8.55
C LYS A 277 -13.25 -14.35 -7.31
N TYR A 278 -12.64 -13.20 -7.01
CA TYR A 278 -13.08 -12.34 -5.91
C TYR A 278 -14.52 -11.83 -6.12
N LEU A 279 -14.82 -11.30 -7.32
CA LEU A 279 -16.16 -10.78 -7.64
C LEU A 279 -17.24 -11.86 -7.64
N LEU A 280 -16.91 -13.07 -8.12
CA LEU A 280 -17.85 -14.22 -8.13
C LEU A 280 -18.23 -14.67 -6.72
N LYS A 281 -17.31 -14.61 -5.75
CA LYS A 281 -17.60 -14.96 -4.35
C LYS A 281 -18.62 -14.03 -3.70
N ASN A 282 -18.68 -12.77 -4.11
CA ASN A 282 -19.59 -11.78 -3.52
C ASN A 282 -21.03 -11.85 -4.05
N LYS A 283 -21.30 -12.72 -5.04
CA LYS A 283 -22.66 -13.05 -5.59
C LYS A 283 -23.56 -11.88 -6.02
N GLU A 284 -23.10 -10.66 -6.02
CA GLU A 284 -23.91 -9.46 -6.30
C GLU A 284 -24.04 -9.15 -7.81
N THR A 285 -23.33 -9.89 -8.65
CA THR A 285 -23.13 -9.48 -10.05
C THR A 285 -23.19 -10.68 -11.00
N SER A 286 -23.81 -10.51 -12.16
CA SER A 286 -23.88 -11.57 -13.19
C SER A 286 -22.50 -11.89 -13.79
N ILE A 287 -22.30 -13.15 -14.21
CA ILE A 287 -21.06 -13.60 -14.86
C ILE A 287 -20.72 -12.73 -16.08
N ALA A 288 -21.73 -12.29 -16.84
CA ALA A 288 -21.55 -11.41 -17.99
C ALA A 288 -20.96 -10.05 -17.59
N LEU A 289 -21.43 -9.45 -16.51
CA LEU A 289 -20.93 -8.18 -16.01
C LEU A 289 -19.52 -8.31 -15.44
N ILE A 290 -19.25 -9.39 -14.69
CA ILE A 290 -17.90 -9.70 -14.19
C ILE A 290 -16.92 -9.88 -15.35
N SER A 291 -17.33 -10.60 -16.42
CA SER A 291 -16.54 -10.77 -17.64
C SER A 291 -16.08 -9.41 -18.20
N ASN A 292 -16.99 -8.45 -18.33
CA ASN A 292 -16.69 -7.11 -18.81
C ASN A 292 -15.76 -6.35 -17.85
N GLN A 293 -16.01 -6.41 -16.55
CA GLN A 293 -15.18 -5.74 -15.53
C GLN A 293 -13.74 -6.22 -15.51
N VAL A 294 -13.51 -7.49 -15.87
CA VAL A 294 -12.15 -8.05 -15.96
C VAL A 294 -11.59 -8.05 -17.39
N GLY A 295 -12.22 -7.31 -18.30
CA GLY A 295 -11.69 -7.03 -19.63
C GLY A 295 -11.90 -8.11 -20.69
N TYR A 296 -12.90 -8.95 -20.53
CA TYR A 296 -13.37 -9.89 -21.57
C TYR A 296 -14.66 -9.36 -22.20
N LYS A 297 -14.61 -9.03 -23.47
CA LYS A 297 -15.79 -8.55 -24.23
C LYS A 297 -16.87 -9.64 -24.41
N ASN A 298 -16.44 -10.92 -24.41
CA ASN A 298 -17.34 -12.07 -24.57
C ASN A 298 -17.32 -12.96 -23.32
N PRO A 299 -18.48 -13.14 -22.64
CA PRO A 299 -18.59 -14.00 -21.46
C PRO A 299 -18.19 -15.46 -21.69
N GLN A 300 -18.36 -15.98 -22.91
CA GLN A 300 -17.96 -17.36 -23.25
C GLN A 300 -16.44 -17.49 -23.25
N HIS A 301 -15.72 -16.51 -23.79
CA HIS A 301 -14.25 -16.47 -23.74
C HIS A 301 -13.72 -16.34 -22.31
N PHE A 302 -14.41 -15.55 -21.49
CA PHE A 302 -14.13 -15.46 -20.05
C PHE A 302 -14.31 -16.81 -19.36
N THR A 303 -15.45 -17.46 -19.54
CA THR A 303 -15.76 -18.77 -18.93
C THR A 303 -14.73 -19.83 -19.32
N ALA A 304 -14.35 -19.89 -20.60
CA ALA A 304 -13.31 -20.80 -21.08
C ALA A 304 -11.93 -20.49 -20.47
N ALA A 305 -11.55 -19.20 -20.37
CA ALA A 305 -10.30 -18.78 -19.76
C ALA A 305 -10.27 -19.09 -18.25
N PHE A 306 -11.39 -18.86 -17.55
CA PHE A 306 -11.55 -19.12 -16.14
C PHE A 306 -11.45 -20.61 -15.83
N LYS A 307 -12.17 -21.47 -16.57
CA LYS A 307 -12.08 -22.92 -16.46
C LYS A 307 -10.66 -23.43 -16.72
N ARG A 308 -10.00 -22.91 -17.76
CA ARG A 308 -8.59 -23.28 -18.06
C ARG A 308 -7.63 -22.89 -16.95
N TYR A 309 -7.91 -21.78 -16.24
CA TYR A 309 -7.03 -21.26 -15.19
C TYR A 309 -7.24 -21.96 -13.85
N TYR A 310 -8.49 -22.18 -13.44
CA TYR A 310 -8.85 -22.74 -12.13
C TYR A 310 -9.30 -24.21 -12.17
N GLY A 311 -9.58 -24.80 -13.34
CA GLY A 311 -10.05 -26.16 -13.48
C GLY A 311 -11.57 -26.37 -13.32
N TYR A 312 -12.33 -25.33 -12.92
CA TYR A 312 -13.78 -25.36 -12.73
C TYR A 312 -14.45 -24.13 -13.35
N LEU A 313 -15.77 -24.15 -13.49
CA LEU A 313 -16.52 -23.05 -14.11
C LEU A 313 -16.74 -21.88 -13.13
N PRO A 314 -16.92 -20.63 -13.64
CA PRO A 314 -17.31 -19.50 -12.81
C PRO A 314 -18.62 -19.72 -12.03
N SER A 315 -19.54 -20.48 -12.60
CA SER A 315 -20.82 -20.88 -11.97
C SER A 315 -20.68 -21.81 -10.76
N ASP A 316 -19.53 -22.50 -10.66
CA ASP A 316 -19.29 -23.48 -9.60
C ASP A 316 -18.76 -22.84 -8.30
N ILE A 317 -18.57 -21.53 -8.30
CA ILE A 317 -18.19 -20.76 -7.11
C ILE A 317 -19.45 -20.50 -6.28
N HIS A 318 -19.50 -21.14 -5.11
CA HIS A 318 -20.58 -21.00 -4.11
C HIS A 318 -20.23 -20.01 -3.00
#